data_56bf3ccac28fc7fa5c59dd084edb415a
#
_entry.id   56bf3ccac28fc7fa5c59dd084edb415a
#
_cell.length_a   1.000
_cell.length_b   1.000
_cell.length_c   1.000
_cell.angle_alpha   90.00
_cell.angle_beta   90.00
_cell.angle_gamma   90.00
#
_symmetry.space_group_name_H-M   'P 1'
#
loop_
_entity.id
_entity.type
_entity.pdbx_description
1 polymer ?
#
loop_
_entity_poly.entity_id
_entity_poly.type
_entity_poly.pdbx_seq_one_letter_code
_entity_poly.pdbx_strand_id
1 'polypeptide(L)'
;MKVGVLSDTHDNLSNLLVVLKICRERGINTLIHCGDLTGLEMVSHFEGFRVIYTTGNMDYMTGAIKGRFSSMGEDNFVGPVFRGQIDGVSIAVTHSHIKDKLMDLVRLGRYKWVFHGHTHQRRDEVVKGTRIINPGALGGLGIESRSFCIIDLNTDDVEFVHV
;
A
#
# COMPACT_ATOMS: atom_id res chain seq x y z
N MET A 1 -2.40 -8.32 14.31
CA MET A 1 -1.38 -7.32 13.90
C MET A 1 -2.02 -6.24 13.04
N LYS A 2 -1.75 -4.95 13.35
CA LYS A 2 -2.25 -3.83 12.54
C LYS A 2 -1.23 -3.41 11.49
N VAL A 3 -1.72 -3.08 10.28
CA VAL A 3 -0.94 -2.54 9.16
C VAL A 3 -1.57 -1.27 8.63
N GLY A 4 -0.74 -0.33 8.15
CA GLY A 4 -1.21 0.83 7.39
C GLY A 4 -1.15 0.53 5.89
N VAL A 5 -2.24 0.80 5.16
CA VAL A 5 -2.31 0.61 3.71
C VAL A 5 -2.57 1.96 3.05
N LEU A 6 -1.67 2.38 2.17
CA LEU A 6 -1.72 3.67 1.48
C LEU A 6 -1.35 3.50 0.00
N SER A 7 -1.72 4.47 -0.83
CA SER A 7 -1.47 4.44 -2.27
C SER A 7 -1.46 5.83 -2.89
N ASP A 8 -0.92 5.93 -4.09
CA ASP A 8 -1.08 7.09 -4.97
C ASP A 8 -0.70 8.40 -4.25
N THR A 9 0.53 8.42 -3.68
CA THR A 9 1.03 9.59 -2.94
C THR A 9 1.30 10.78 -3.87
N HIS A 10 1.81 10.53 -5.11
CA HIS A 10 2.07 11.57 -6.11
C HIS A 10 2.75 12.81 -5.52
N ASP A 11 3.85 12.59 -4.80
CA ASP A 11 4.67 13.64 -4.14
C ASP A 11 3.92 14.53 -3.14
N ASN A 12 2.73 14.12 -2.67
CA ASN A 12 2.02 14.84 -1.63
C ASN A 12 2.64 14.57 -0.25
N LEU A 13 3.75 15.26 0.04
CA LEU A 13 4.49 15.12 1.28
C LEU A 13 3.61 15.45 2.51
N SER A 14 2.77 16.46 2.42
CA SER A 14 1.93 16.88 3.54
C SER A 14 1.03 15.75 4.02
N ASN A 15 0.31 15.09 3.10
CA ASN A 15 -0.58 13.98 3.44
C ASN A 15 0.21 12.75 3.87
N LEU A 16 1.36 12.47 3.22
CA LEU A 16 2.22 11.36 3.65
C LEU A 16 2.68 11.55 5.11
N LEU A 17 3.14 12.72 5.49
CA LEU A 17 3.59 12.98 6.88
C LEU A 17 2.46 12.82 7.90
N VAL A 18 1.23 13.22 7.57
CA VAL A 18 0.05 12.98 8.41
C VAL A 18 -0.20 11.48 8.60
N VAL A 19 -0.17 10.69 7.51
CA VAL A 19 -0.34 9.24 7.58
C VAL A 19 0.73 8.59 8.45
N LEU A 20 2.00 8.91 8.22
CA LEU A 20 3.13 8.33 8.97
C LEU A 20 3.06 8.69 10.45
N LYS A 21 2.65 9.92 10.79
CA LYS A 21 2.42 10.34 12.17
C LYS A 21 1.32 9.51 12.84
N ILE A 22 0.16 9.37 12.19
CA ILE A 22 -0.97 8.58 12.71
C ILE A 22 -0.53 7.12 12.92
N CYS A 23 0.20 6.53 11.96
CA CYS A 23 0.70 5.16 12.09
C CYS A 23 1.63 5.00 13.31
N ARG A 24 2.58 5.94 13.51
CA ARG A 24 3.47 5.91 14.68
C ARG A 24 2.71 6.03 16.00
N GLU A 25 1.76 6.97 16.09
CA GLU A 25 0.93 7.19 17.29
C GLU A 25 0.07 5.98 17.64
N ARG A 26 -0.34 5.19 16.62
CA ARG A 26 -1.13 3.96 16.80
C ARG A 26 -0.26 2.67 16.91
N GLY A 27 1.07 2.80 16.99
CA GLY A 27 2.00 1.67 17.11
C GLY A 27 2.06 0.76 15.89
N ILE A 28 1.73 1.29 14.71
CA ILE A 28 1.78 0.55 13.45
C ILE A 28 3.19 0.66 12.87
N ASN A 29 3.88 -0.47 12.71
CA ASN A 29 5.27 -0.52 12.24
C ASN A 29 5.39 -1.13 10.82
N THR A 30 4.31 -1.63 10.24
CA THR A 30 4.30 -2.19 8.89
C THR A 30 3.36 -1.41 8.00
N LEU A 31 3.89 -0.95 6.86
CA LEU A 31 3.16 -0.20 5.85
C LEU A 31 3.13 -0.96 4.54
N ILE A 32 1.98 -0.93 3.87
CA ILE A 32 1.77 -1.43 2.51
C ILE A 32 1.48 -0.22 1.64
N HIS A 33 2.35 0.08 0.68
CA HIS A 33 2.15 1.15 -0.28
C HIS A 33 1.87 0.55 -1.66
N CYS A 34 0.68 0.83 -2.17
CA CYS A 34 0.18 0.19 -3.40
C CYS A 34 0.62 0.91 -4.69
N GLY A 35 1.69 1.72 -4.66
CA GLY A 35 2.30 2.33 -5.85
C GLY A 35 2.04 3.81 -6.03
N ASP A 36 2.72 4.39 -7.02
CA ASP A 36 2.68 5.81 -7.38
C ASP A 36 3.09 6.72 -6.21
N LEU A 37 4.29 6.45 -5.66
CA LEU A 37 4.97 7.37 -4.73
C LEU A 37 5.52 8.60 -5.48
N THR A 38 6.10 8.36 -6.65
CA THR A 38 6.73 9.21 -7.65
C THR A 38 8.12 9.72 -7.26
N GLY A 39 8.30 10.60 -6.28
CA GLY A 39 9.59 11.16 -5.89
C GLY A 39 10.46 10.26 -5.01
N LEU A 40 11.74 10.13 -5.36
CA LEU A 40 12.71 9.36 -4.60
C LEU A 40 12.93 9.90 -3.18
N GLU A 41 12.88 11.21 -3.01
CA GLU A 41 13.02 11.91 -1.71
C GLU A 41 11.94 11.50 -0.70
N MET A 42 10.76 11.11 -1.19
CA MET A 42 9.66 10.66 -0.33
C MET A 42 10.02 9.39 0.45
N VAL A 43 10.91 8.54 -0.10
CA VAL A 43 11.28 7.25 0.50
C VAL A 43 11.90 7.42 1.87
N SER A 44 12.71 8.48 2.10
CA SER A 44 13.37 8.71 3.38
C SER A 44 12.41 8.90 4.57
N HIS A 45 11.19 9.35 4.32
CA HIS A 45 10.19 9.57 5.38
C HIS A 45 9.63 8.27 5.98
N PHE A 46 9.80 7.14 5.26
CA PHE A 46 9.39 5.81 5.74
C PHE A 46 10.37 5.18 6.74
N GLU A 47 11.44 5.88 7.11
CA GLU A 47 12.42 5.36 8.08
C GLU A 47 11.74 4.92 9.38
N GLY A 48 12.16 3.75 9.89
CA GLY A 48 11.57 3.11 11.07
C GLY A 48 10.34 2.25 10.80
N PHE A 49 9.85 2.19 9.57
CA PHE A 49 8.79 1.26 9.17
C PHE A 49 9.34 0.10 8.33
N ARG A 50 8.75 -1.07 8.49
CA ARG A 50 8.80 -2.11 7.47
C ARG A 50 7.85 -1.75 6.34
N VAL A 51 8.33 -1.70 5.09
CA VAL A 51 7.53 -1.25 3.95
C VAL A 51 7.43 -2.34 2.89
N ILE A 52 6.21 -2.65 2.49
CA ILE A 52 5.92 -3.42 1.28
C ILE A 52 5.43 -2.42 0.22
N TYR A 53 6.29 -2.14 -0.75
CA TYR A 53 6.04 -1.18 -1.80
C TYR A 53 5.83 -1.88 -3.14
N THR A 54 4.69 -1.66 -3.80
CA THR A 54 4.51 -2.09 -5.19
C THR A 54 4.63 -0.90 -6.13
N THR A 55 5.34 -1.09 -7.23
CA THR A 55 5.59 -0.01 -8.20
C THR A 55 4.34 0.26 -9.03
N GLY A 56 4.03 1.54 -9.21
CA GLY A 56 2.94 2.03 -10.06
C GLY A 56 3.44 2.51 -11.43
N ASN A 57 2.53 3.01 -12.23
CA ASN A 57 2.83 3.51 -13.58
C ASN A 57 3.53 4.88 -13.59
N MET A 58 3.47 5.62 -12.49
CA MET A 58 4.15 6.92 -12.35
C MET A 58 5.50 6.82 -11.63
N ASP A 59 5.93 5.62 -11.27
CA ASP A 59 7.21 5.38 -10.58
C ASP A 59 8.35 5.18 -11.60
N TYR A 60 8.91 6.25 -12.10
CA TYR A 60 9.95 6.16 -13.15
C TYR A 60 11.34 5.76 -12.64
N MET A 61 11.63 5.97 -11.35
CA MET A 61 12.94 5.68 -10.73
C MET A 61 12.94 4.40 -9.90
N THR A 62 12.28 3.34 -10.37
CA THR A 62 12.04 2.10 -9.60
C THR A 62 13.32 1.47 -9.03
N GLY A 63 14.43 1.52 -9.76
CA GLY A 63 15.74 1.01 -9.29
C GLY A 63 16.29 1.81 -8.10
N ALA A 64 16.20 3.14 -8.16
CA ALA A 64 16.64 4.01 -7.07
C ALA A 64 15.71 3.88 -5.84
N ILE A 65 14.41 3.84 -6.04
CA ILE A 65 13.41 3.59 -4.98
C ILE A 65 13.72 2.27 -4.28
N LYS A 66 13.96 1.19 -5.04
CA LYS A 66 14.33 -0.12 -4.50
C LYS A 66 15.62 -0.04 -3.69
N GLY A 67 16.67 0.56 -4.23
CA GLY A 67 17.96 0.72 -3.54
C GLY A 67 17.80 1.47 -2.22
N ARG A 68 16.99 2.55 -2.20
CA ARG A 68 16.75 3.35 -1.00
C ARG A 68 15.99 2.57 0.07
N PHE A 69 14.89 1.88 -0.28
CA PHE A 69 14.17 1.03 0.68
C PHE A 69 15.04 -0.11 1.20
N SER A 70 15.85 -0.76 0.34
CA SER A 70 16.77 -1.83 0.76
C SER A 70 17.82 -1.33 1.75
N SER A 71 18.30 -0.08 1.62
CA SER A 71 19.26 0.50 2.57
C SER A 71 18.65 0.84 3.93
N MET A 72 17.32 0.91 4.04
CA MET A 72 16.60 1.21 5.29
C MET A 72 16.24 -0.06 6.08
N GLY A 73 16.25 -1.23 5.46
CA GLY A 73 15.97 -2.50 6.13
C GLY A 73 15.82 -3.65 5.14
N GLU A 74 16.35 -4.82 5.52
CA GLU A 74 16.32 -6.03 4.69
C GLU A 74 14.90 -6.60 4.51
N ASP A 75 13.99 -6.32 5.45
CA ASP A 75 12.59 -6.77 5.42
C ASP A 75 11.69 -5.94 4.49
N ASN A 76 12.24 -4.89 3.86
CA ASN A 76 11.51 -4.08 2.90
C ASN A 76 11.40 -4.79 1.55
N PHE A 77 10.21 -4.71 0.95
CA PHE A 77 9.96 -5.22 -0.39
C PHE A 77 9.70 -4.09 -1.37
N VAL A 78 10.29 -4.15 -2.56
CA VAL A 78 9.97 -3.28 -3.71
C VAL A 78 9.87 -4.11 -4.99
N GLY A 79 8.74 -4.03 -5.67
CA GLY A 79 8.52 -4.73 -6.93
C GLY A 79 7.12 -4.52 -7.50
N PRO A 80 6.81 -5.02 -8.70
CA PRO A 80 5.52 -4.76 -9.35
C PRO A 80 4.35 -5.50 -8.68
N VAL A 81 4.62 -6.60 -7.99
CA VAL A 81 3.61 -7.40 -7.27
C VAL A 81 4.26 -8.06 -6.06
N PHE A 82 3.69 -7.84 -4.89
CA PHE A 82 4.01 -8.62 -3.69
C PHE A 82 3.09 -9.83 -3.59
N ARG A 83 3.68 -10.95 -3.20
CA ARG A 83 2.95 -12.18 -2.84
C ARG A 83 3.64 -12.80 -1.64
N GLY A 84 2.95 -12.91 -0.52
CA GLY A 84 3.58 -13.42 0.69
C GLY A 84 2.63 -13.48 1.87
N GLN A 85 3.21 -13.46 3.04
CA GLN A 85 2.47 -13.45 4.30
C GLN A 85 2.96 -12.32 5.20
N ILE A 86 2.04 -11.74 5.95
CA ILE A 86 2.32 -10.84 7.05
C ILE A 86 1.61 -11.43 8.27
N ASP A 87 2.36 -11.72 9.34
CA ASP A 87 1.82 -12.34 10.57
C ASP A 87 0.99 -13.62 10.29
N GLY A 88 1.47 -14.47 9.37
CA GLY A 88 0.80 -15.69 8.95
C GLY A 88 -0.39 -15.50 7.99
N VAL A 89 -0.80 -14.28 7.71
CA VAL A 89 -1.93 -13.98 6.83
C VAL A 89 -1.46 -13.83 5.39
N SER A 90 -2.08 -14.57 4.46
CA SER A 90 -1.75 -14.54 3.03
C SER A 90 -2.22 -13.26 2.35
N ILE A 91 -1.29 -12.55 1.71
CA ILE A 91 -1.51 -11.22 1.15
C ILE A 91 -0.91 -11.13 -0.26
N ALA A 92 -1.59 -10.43 -1.15
CA ALA A 92 -1.00 -9.93 -2.39
C ALA A 92 -1.22 -8.41 -2.51
N VAL A 93 -0.26 -7.73 -3.14
CA VAL A 93 -0.32 -6.29 -3.40
C VAL A 93 0.07 -6.02 -4.85
N THR A 94 -0.64 -5.11 -5.52
CA THR A 94 -0.31 -4.63 -6.87
C THR A 94 -0.83 -3.22 -7.04
N HIS A 95 -0.25 -2.41 -7.94
CA HIS A 95 -0.83 -1.10 -8.24
C HIS A 95 -2.10 -1.19 -9.10
N SER A 96 -2.32 -2.28 -9.80
CA SER A 96 -3.46 -2.57 -10.70
C SER A 96 -3.48 -1.88 -12.07
N HIS A 97 -2.45 -1.10 -12.44
CA HIS A 97 -2.33 -0.52 -13.79
C HIS A 97 -2.08 -1.57 -14.89
N ILE A 98 -1.56 -2.74 -14.53
CA ILE A 98 -1.35 -3.85 -15.47
C ILE A 98 -2.68 -4.58 -15.64
N LYS A 99 -3.18 -4.63 -16.89
CA LYS A 99 -4.45 -5.26 -17.24
C LYS A 99 -4.56 -6.67 -16.62
N ASP A 100 -5.72 -6.98 -16.11
CA ASP A 100 -6.11 -8.27 -15.52
C ASP A 100 -5.31 -8.73 -14.28
N LYS A 101 -4.17 -8.08 -13.96
CA LYS A 101 -3.28 -8.52 -12.87
C LYS A 101 -4.00 -8.62 -11.52
N LEU A 102 -4.82 -7.64 -11.18
CA LEU A 102 -5.60 -7.63 -9.94
C LEU A 102 -6.57 -8.82 -9.89
N MET A 103 -7.32 -9.02 -10.98
CA MET A 103 -8.30 -10.12 -11.05
C MET A 103 -7.65 -11.49 -11.11
N ASP A 104 -6.46 -11.61 -11.68
CA ASP A 104 -5.69 -12.86 -11.65
C ASP A 104 -5.29 -13.24 -10.23
N LEU A 105 -4.83 -12.26 -9.43
CA LEU A 105 -4.52 -12.50 -8.01
C LEU A 105 -5.75 -12.98 -7.23
N VAL A 106 -6.91 -12.37 -7.48
CA VAL A 106 -8.18 -12.76 -6.85
C VAL A 106 -8.63 -14.16 -7.31
N ARG A 107 -8.54 -14.45 -8.62
CA ARG A 107 -8.94 -15.75 -9.19
C ARG A 107 -8.12 -16.93 -8.66
N LEU A 108 -6.87 -16.68 -8.26
CA LEU A 108 -6.03 -17.72 -7.65
C LEU A 108 -6.61 -18.27 -6.34
N GLY A 109 -7.44 -17.48 -5.61
CA GLY A 109 -8.07 -17.92 -4.36
C GLY A 109 -7.08 -18.27 -3.23
N ARG A 110 -5.83 -17.76 -3.31
CA ARG A 110 -4.73 -18.08 -2.39
C ARG A 110 -4.50 -17.02 -1.33
N TYR A 111 -5.06 -15.81 -1.55
CA TYR A 111 -4.82 -14.65 -0.68
C TYR A 111 -6.09 -14.30 0.07
N LYS A 112 -5.95 -14.11 1.38
CA LYS A 112 -7.04 -13.58 2.21
C LYS A 112 -7.28 -12.12 1.85
N TRP A 113 -6.20 -11.36 1.57
CA TRP A 113 -6.24 -9.95 1.23
C TRP A 113 -5.52 -9.68 -0.10
N VAL A 114 -6.13 -8.83 -0.92
CA VAL A 114 -5.49 -8.25 -2.10
C VAL A 114 -5.62 -6.73 -2.01
N PHE A 115 -4.49 -6.04 -1.94
CA PHE A 115 -4.41 -4.59 -1.87
C PHE A 115 -4.05 -4.01 -3.22
N HIS A 116 -4.67 -2.88 -3.59
CA HIS A 116 -4.33 -2.19 -4.83
C HIS A 116 -4.53 -0.67 -4.74
N GLY A 117 -4.04 0.08 -5.73
CA GLY A 117 -4.18 1.51 -5.91
C GLY A 117 -4.73 1.87 -7.29
N HIS A 118 -4.14 2.89 -7.91
CA HIS A 118 -4.32 3.35 -9.28
C HIS A 118 -5.65 4.06 -9.58
N THR A 119 -6.77 3.56 -9.10
CA THR A 119 -8.08 4.14 -9.43
C THR A 119 -8.40 5.41 -8.63
N HIS A 120 -7.63 5.69 -7.56
CA HIS A 120 -7.86 6.77 -6.59
C HIS A 120 -9.23 6.70 -5.90
N GLN A 121 -9.90 5.54 -5.95
CA GLN A 121 -11.22 5.31 -5.36
C GLN A 121 -11.13 4.24 -4.28
N ARG A 122 -11.71 4.52 -3.12
CA ARG A 122 -11.81 3.53 -2.04
C ARG A 122 -12.58 2.29 -2.49
N ARG A 123 -12.10 1.15 -2.07
CA ARG A 123 -12.74 -0.14 -2.31
C ARG A 123 -12.58 -1.03 -1.10
N ASP A 124 -13.67 -1.68 -0.70
CA ASP A 124 -13.68 -2.73 0.30
C ASP A 124 -14.77 -3.74 -0.09
N GLU A 125 -14.36 -4.85 -0.68
CA GLU A 125 -15.31 -5.88 -1.08
C GLU A 125 -14.68 -7.28 -0.98
N VAL A 126 -15.52 -8.29 -0.84
CA VAL A 126 -15.11 -9.69 -0.83
C VAL A 126 -15.52 -10.35 -2.15
N VAL A 127 -14.55 -10.90 -2.86
CA VAL A 127 -14.75 -11.64 -4.11
C VAL A 127 -14.13 -13.01 -3.98
N LYS A 128 -14.95 -14.06 -4.06
CA LYS A 128 -14.50 -15.47 -3.97
C LYS A 128 -13.66 -15.77 -2.72
N GLY A 129 -14.00 -15.18 -1.58
CA GLY A 129 -13.29 -15.36 -0.32
C GLY A 129 -12.04 -14.51 -0.13
N THR A 130 -11.64 -13.71 -1.13
CA THR A 130 -10.57 -12.73 -1.03
C THR A 130 -11.15 -11.35 -0.76
N ARG A 131 -10.68 -10.66 0.28
CA ARG A 131 -11.04 -9.26 0.53
C ARG A 131 -10.12 -8.33 -0.27
N ILE A 132 -10.72 -7.47 -1.08
CA ILE A 132 -10.04 -6.54 -1.98
C ILE A 132 -10.15 -5.14 -1.40
N ILE A 133 -9.02 -4.50 -1.16
CA ILE A 133 -8.96 -3.15 -0.61
C ILE A 133 -8.20 -2.22 -1.55
N ASN A 134 -8.80 -1.06 -1.79
CA ASN A 134 -8.09 0.13 -2.27
C ASN A 134 -8.24 1.21 -1.20
N PRO A 135 -7.14 1.75 -0.64
CA PRO A 135 -7.20 2.72 0.45
C PRO A 135 -7.66 4.11 0.01
N GLY A 136 -7.86 4.35 -1.29
CA GLY A 136 -7.95 5.68 -1.89
C GLY A 136 -6.58 6.23 -2.24
N ALA A 137 -6.47 7.53 -2.46
CA ALA A 137 -5.23 8.19 -2.84
C ALA A 137 -4.82 9.28 -1.85
N LEU A 138 -3.52 9.46 -1.64
CA LEU A 138 -2.98 10.55 -0.84
C LEU A 138 -2.73 11.82 -1.67
N GLY A 139 -2.50 11.66 -2.99
CA GLY A 139 -2.20 12.74 -3.91
C GLY A 139 -2.85 12.54 -5.29
N GLY A 140 -2.27 13.15 -6.32
CA GLY A 140 -2.75 13.06 -7.70
C GLY A 140 -4.15 13.66 -7.92
N LEU A 141 -4.87 13.15 -8.93
CA LEU A 141 -6.23 13.60 -9.22
C LEU A 141 -7.18 13.30 -8.06
N GLY A 142 -7.94 14.31 -7.64
CA GLY A 142 -8.89 14.22 -6.53
C GLY A 142 -10.23 13.66 -7.01
N ILE A 143 -10.36 12.34 -7.08
CA ILE A 143 -11.65 11.69 -7.38
C ILE A 143 -12.51 11.61 -6.12
N GLU A 144 -11.86 11.30 -4.98
CA GLU A 144 -12.47 11.25 -3.65
C GLU A 144 -11.64 12.05 -2.64
N SER A 145 -12.16 12.24 -1.43
CA SER A 145 -11.38 12.77 -0.30
C SER A 145 -10.18 11.87 0.00
N ARG A 146 -9.05 12.49 0.36
CA ARG A 146 -7.79 11.79 0.63
C ARG A 146 -7.93 10.84 1.80
N SER A 147 -7.39 9.62 1.66
CA SER A 147 -7.50 8.59 2.68
C SER A 147 -6.42 7.53 2.59
N PHE A 148 -6.23 6.82 3.68
CA PHE A 148 -5.51 5.57 3.79
C PHE A 148 -6.32 4.60 4.66
N CYS A 149 -5.91 3.33 4.77
CA CYS A 149 -6.56 2.35 5.63
C CYS A 149 -5.66 1.93 6.78
N ILE A 150 -6.26 1.66 7.93
CA ILE A 150 -5.68 0.86 9.00
C ILE A 150 -6.44 -0.45 9.06
N ILE A 151 -5.71 -1.57 8.99
CA ILE A 151 -6.31 -2.90 8.93
C ILE A 151 -5.72 -3.75 10.05
N ASP A 152 -6.59 -4.36 10.85
CA ASP A 152 -6.16 -5.42 11.76
C ASP A 152 -6.32 -6.78 11.06
N LEU A 153 -5.19 -7.40 10.75
CA LEU A 153 -5.15 -8.67 10.03
C LEU A 153 -5.70 -9.86 10.83
N ASN A 154 -5.84 -9.74 12.17
CA ASN A 154 -6.36 -10.79 13.03
C ASN A 154 -7.89 -10.74 13.15
N THR A 155 -8.45 -9.53 13.26
CA THR A 155 -9.91 -9.33 13.44
C THR A 155 -10.64 -9.02 12.14
N ASP A 156 -9.88 -8.76 11.04
CA ASP A 156 -10.40 -8.33 9.75
C ASP A 156 -11.07 -6.94 9.78
N ASP A 157 -10.79 -6.14 10.82
CA ASP A 157 -11.29 -4.77 10.90
C ASP A 157 -10.56 -3.87 9.90
N VAL A 158 -11.32 -3.03 9.19
CA VAL A 158 -10.84 -2.04 8.23
C VAL A 158 -11.35 -0.66 8.63
N GLU A 159 -10.44 0.26 8.85
CA GLU A 159 -10.74 1.67 9.12
C GLU A 159 -10.18 2.53 7.98
N PHE A 160 -11.06 3.24 7.25
CA PHE A 160 -10.64 4.30 6.32
C PHE A 160 -10.43 5.60 7.09
N VAL A 161 -9.20 6.10 7.06
CA VAL A 161 -8.81 7.34 7.75
C VAL A 161 -8.63 8.44 6.73
N HIS A 162 -9.35 9.53 6.88
CA HIS A 162 -9.23 10.72 6.02
C HIS A 162 -8.07 11.62 6.44
N VAL A 163 -7.39 12.21 5.46
CA VAL A 163 -6.23 13.11 5.65
C VAL A 163 -6.35 14.37 4.78
#